data_9146a879df59b812e614d71c40d7ad88
#
_entry.id   9146a879df59b812e614d71c40d7ad88
#
_cell.length_a   1.000
_cell.length_b   1.000
_cell.length_c   1.000
_cell.angle_alpha   90.00
_cell.angle_beta   90.00
_cell.angle_gamma   90.00
#
_symmetry.space_group_name_H-M   'P 1'
#
loop_
_entity.id
_entity.type
_entity.pdbx_description
1 polymer ?
#
loop_
_entity_poly.entity_id
_entity_poly.type
_entity_poly.pdbx_seq_one_letter_code
_entity_poly.pdbx_strand_id
1 'polypeptide(L)'
;MVKPTRGLYTIGTIAALGVLAACGTSSTTTSSNGATGIAGCKGTITVATDLPLTGGDATDGPFPQLAAQLAVNQAISAKLMGGCTLKYISKDDSTVLKNGHDPAQGAANITALASDSTVMGVVGPFNSSVALAEIPVASTNHLALISPSNTNPCLTAVVAVCSDPTININTASLYPGAHTYFRVIASDVQQGEIDANIAAKVLNATKVYLIDDQEAYGRGLALLFKKYYTADGGTIVGQTSLPGSTTTFSTQISLAKSEGAQAIFFGGTTGNGCGLVRRDMGSAGFNVPLLGGDGCQDTKFISDANSGAKTTEAEGSYATSAPDVTKLASSAQFFSQYAAAYSSKAAPYNDGTKEPCTAYGYDAMNILLKAIQATLTANGGQPLASPQAFRDAVVAQLRTTSYDGALGHTTFDANGDTTNTGFTLYKVTSGSWVGVHTYAVDTSGNVTVKS
;
A
#
# COMPACT_ATOMS: atom_id res chain seq x y z
N MET A 1 24.35 -15.69 72.33
CA MET A 1 24.09 -15.21 73.72
C MET A 1 22.90 -14.29 73.67
N VAL A 2 21.92 -14.69 74.45
CA VAL A 2 20.85 -13.85 75.08
C VAL A 2 19.74 -13.25 74.26
N LYS A 3 18.62 -13.93 74.35
CA LYS A 3 17.22 -13.41 74.32
C LYS A 3 16.97 -12.58 75.62
N PRO A 4 15.74 -12.17 75.92
CA PRO A 4 14.56 -11.50 75.25
C PRO A 4 13.97 -10.43 76.17
N THR A 5 12.80 -9.82 75.80
CA THR A 5 11.62 -9.45 76.69
C THR A 5 10.56 -8.74 75.80
N ARG A 6 9.36 -9.13 75.68
CA ARG A 6 8.09 -9.39 76.40
C ARG A 6 7.49 -8.12 77.09
N GLY A 7 6.27 -7.88 76.81
CA GLY A 7 5.26 -7.13 77.61
C GLY A 7 4.23 -6.46 76.68
N LEU A 8 3.07 -6.71 76.64
CA LEU A 8 1.85 -7.22 77.36
C LEU A 8 0.74 -6.13 77.30
N TYR A 9 -0.35 -6.54 76.66
CA TYR A 9 -1.79 -6.22 76.84
C TYR A 9 -2.29 -4.81 77.22
N THR A 10 -3.31 -4.34 76.47
CA THR A 10 -4.63 -4.00 77.11
C THR A 10 -5.79 -4.11 76.08
N ILE A 11 -6.85 -4.68 76.59
CA ILE A 11 -8.14 -4.96 75.97
C ILE A 11 -9.03 -3.71 76.13
N GLY A 12 -9.79 -3.36 75.07
CA GLY A 12 -10.81 -2.31 75.17
C GLY A 12 -11.98 -2.62 74.21
N THR A 13 -13.11 -2.78 74.76
CA THR A 13 -14.39 -3.35 74.32
C THR A 13 -15.13 -2.54 73.23
N ILE A 14 -15.70 -3.26 72.32
CA ILE A 14 -17.01 -3.29 71.63
C ILE A 14 -17.85 -1.99 71.61
N ALA A 15 -18.16 -1.50 70.40
CA ALA A 15 -19.49 -0.93 70.06
C ALA A 15 -19.80 -1.29 68.60
N ALA A 16 -20.85 -2.10 68.44
CA ALA A 16 -21.41 -2.48 67.13
C ALA A 16 -22.32 -1.33 66.64
N LEU A 17 -22.08 -0.82 65.47
CA LEU A 17 -23.08 -0.10 64.66
C LEU A 17 -23.11 -0.70 63.26
N GLY A 18 -24.26 -1.25 62.93
CA GLY A 18 -24.55 -1.79 61.60
C GLY A 18 -24.55 -0.71 60.54
N VAL A 19 -23.85 -0.94 59.44
CA VAL A 19 -24.00 -0.18 58.22
C VAL A 19 -24.32 -1.15 57.09
N LEU A 20 -25.44 -0.92 56.43
CA LEU A 20 -25.96 -1.63 55.29
C LEU A 20 -24.90 -1.80 54.19
N ALA A 21 -24.68 -3.05 53.79
CA ALA A 21 -23.93 -3.39 52.62
C ALA A 21 -24.73 -2.98 51.36
N ALA A 22 -24.33 -1.88 50.72
CA ALA A 22 -24.69 -1.60 49.34
C ALA A 22 -23.70 -2.36 48.46
N CYS A 23 -24.14 -3.47 47.84
CA CYS A 23 -23.44 -4.12 46.75
C CYS A 23 -23.32 -3.14 45.57
N GLY A 24 -22.22 -2.44 45.48
CA GLY A 24 -21.79 -1.74 44.28
C GLY A 24 -21.25 -2.80 43.31
N THR A 25 -22.07 -3.24 42.37
CA THR A 25 -21.61 -3.92 41.16
C THR A 25 -20.73 -2.95 40.40
N SER A 26 -19.40 -3.16 40.44
CA SER A 26 -18.46 -2.55 39.51
C SER A 26 -18.79 -3.07 38.11
N SER A 27 -19.67 -2.35 37.39
CA SER A 27 -19.83 -2.51 35.97
C SER A 27 -18.52 -2.04 35.33
N THR A 28 -17.67 -3.00 34.94
CA THR A 28 -16.68 -2.81 33.91
C THR A 28 -17.44 -2.36 32.65
N THR A 29 -17.47 -1.07 32.43
CA THR A 29 -17.82 -0.52 31.13
C THR A 29 -16.74 -0.93 30.14
N THR A 30 -16.91 -2.10 29.54
CA THR A 30 -16.38 -2.35 28.21
C THR A 30 -16.95 -1.25 27.33
N SER A 31 -16.11 -0.33 26.92
CA SER A 31 -16.44 0.64 25.89
C SER A 31 -16.71 -0.11 24.59
N SER A 32 -17.92 -0.64 24.45
CA SER A 32 -18.48 -0.93 23.16
C SER A 32 -18.72 0.42 22.51
N ASN A 33 -17.78 0.89 21.67
CA ASN A 33 -18.06 1.92 20.68
C ASN A 33 -19.08 1.32 19.68
N GLY A 34 -20.27 1.05 20.17
CA GLY A 34 -21.39 0.56 19.43
C GLY A 34 -22.00 1.68 18.62
N ALA A 35 -22.25 1.37 17.39
CA ALA A 35 -22.98 2.13 16.38
C ALA A 35 -24.41 2.51 16.80
N THR A 36 -24.61 3.15 17.96
CA THR A 36 -25.94 3.48 18.48
C THR A 36 -26.63 4.62 17.70
N GLY A 37 -25.86 5.39 16.90
CA GLY A 37 -26.40 6.53 16.13
C GLY A 37 -27.00 6.18 14.77
N ILE A 38 -26.66 5.03 14.17
CA ILE A 38 -27.06 4.66 12.80
C ILE A 38 -27.99 3.43 12.72
N ALA A 39 -28.50 2.97 13.86
CA ALA A 39 -29.39 1.80 13.90
C ALA A 39 -30.65 1.94 13.01
N GLY A 40 -31.13 3.18 12.81
CA GLY A 40 -32.27 3.50 11.96
C GLY A 40 -31.96 3.75 10.49
N CYS A 41 -30.72 3.58 10.05
CA CYS A 41 -30.30 3.77 8.66
C CYS A 41 -31.14 2.94 7.69
N LYS A 42 -31.55 3.55 6.57
CA LYS A 42 -32.31 2.88 5.51
C LYS A 42 -31.66 3.17 4.16
N GLY A 43 -31.58 2.12 3.34
CA GLY A 43 -31.02 2.19 1.99
C GLY A 43 -29.82 1.27 1.79
N THR A 44 -29.18 1.42 0.65
CA THR A 44 -27.99 0.67 0.28
C THR A 44 -26.78 1.60 0.22
N ILE A 45 -25.68 1.14 0.74
CA ILE A 45 -24.36 1.74 0.60
C ILE A 45 -23.47 0.72 -0.08
N THR A 46 -22.81 1.11 -1.14
CA THR A 46 -21.90 0.24 -1.89
C THR A 46 -20.49 0.80 -1.79
N VAL A 47 -19.53 -0.06 -1.55
CA VAL A 47 -18.09 0.20 -1.70
C VAL A 47 -17.53 -0.74 -2.75
N ALA A 48 -16.45 -0.36 -3.40
CA ALA A 48 -15.88 -1.18 -4.46
C ALA A 48 -14.35 -1.30 -4.33
N THR A 49 -13.78 -2.23 -5.09
CA THR A 49 -12.37 -2.22 -5.48
C THR A 49 -12.28 -2.14 -7.00
N ASP A 50 -11.23 -1.48 -7.51
CA ASP A 50 -10.78 -1.56 -8.90
C ASP A 50 -9.27 -1.81 -8.90
N LEU A 51 -8.88 -3.04 -9.27
CA LEU A 51 -7.51 -3.56 -9.12
C LEU A 51 -7.23 -4.56 -10.24
N PRO A 52 -5.97 -4.77 -10.66
CA PRO A 52 -5.63 -5.72 -11.71
C PRO A 52 -5.69 -7.16 -11.17
N LEU A 53 -6.72 -7.88 -11.52
CA LEU A 53 -6.99 -9.23 -10.97
C LEU A 53 -6.54 -10.37 -11.90
N THR A 54 -6.22 -10.06 -13.16
CA THR A 54 -5.87 -11.05 -14.18
C THR A 54 -4.62 -10.65 -14.98
N GLY A 55 -4.08 -11.59 -15.77
CA GLY A 55 -2.90 -11.33 -16.61
C GLY A 55 -1.60 -11.29 -15.83
N GLY A 56 -0.67 -10.42 -16.25
CA GLY A 56 0.67 -10.29 -15.68
C GLY A 56 0.70 -9.80 -14.24
N ASP A 57 -0.33 -9.06 -13.82
CA ASP A 57 -0.47 -8.47 -12.48
C ASP A 57 -1.32 -9.34 -11.53
N ALA A 58 -1.70 -10.56 -11.95
CA ALA A 58 -2.48 -11.48 -11.12
C ALA A 58 -1.73 -11.96 -9.87
N THR A 59 -0.44 -11.69 -9.76
CA THR A 59 0.37 -11.96 -8.58
C THR A 59 0.31 -10.84 -7.53
N ASP A 60 -0.27 -9.68 -7.87
CA ASP A 60 -0.27 -8.48 -7.02
C ASP A 60 -1.70 -8.07 -6.64
N GLY A 61 -2.54 -7.76 -7.61
CA GLY A 61 -3.86 -7.17 -7.40
C GLY A 61 -4.85 -7.99 -6.56
N PRO A 62 -4.91 -9.33 -6.69
CA PRO A 62 -5.85 -10.14 -5.93
C PRO A 62 -5.67 -10.11 -4.40
N PHE A 63 -4.44 -9.90 -3.90
CA PHE A 63 -4.19 -9.88 -2.45
C PHE A 63 -4.81 -8.68 -1.74
N PRO A 64 -4.58 -7.43 -2.16
CA PRO A 64 -5.27 -6.28 -1.58
C PRO A 64 -6.78 -6.31 -1.86
N GLN A 65 -7.24 -6.88 -2.99
CA GLN A 65 -8.68 -7.06 -3.26
C GLN A 65 -9.34 -7.97 -2.21
N LEU A 66 -8.75 -9.14 -1.94
CA LEU A 66 -9.27 -10.07 -0.94
C LEU A 66 -9.21 -9.47 0.47
N ALA A 67 -8.17 -8.71 0.77
CA ALA A 67 -8.03 -8.02 2.05
C ALA A 67 -9.10 -6.94 2.23
N ALA A 68 -9.38 -6.15 1.20
CA ALA A 68 -10.48 -5.19 1.19
C ALA A 68 -11.85 -5.88 1.35
N GLN A 69 -12.07 -7.01 0.67
CA GLN A 69 -13.28 -7.81 0.83
C GLN A 69 -13.44 -8.35 2.26
N LEU A 70 -12.35 -8.77 2.91
CA LEU A 70 -12.36 -9.19 4.31
C LEU A 70 -12.85 -8.05 5.22
N ALA A 71 -12.35 -6.83 5.03
CA ALA A 71 -12.79 -5.66 5.79
C ALA A 71 -14.29 -5.40 5.63
N VAL A 72 -14.82 -5.52 4.40
CA VAL A 72 -16.27 -5.38 4.14
C VAL A 72 -17.06 -6.48 4.83
N ASN A 73 -16.62 -7.74 4.75
CA ASN A 73 -17.32 -8.86 5.40
C ASN A 73 -17.37 -8.68 6.93
N GLN A 74 -16.29 -8.17 7.51
CA GLN A 74 -16.24 -7.85 8.94
C GLN A 74 -17.18 -6.69 9.29
N ALA A 75 -17.23 -5.65 8.45
CA ALA A 75 -18.13 -4.51 8.63
C ALA A 75 -19.61 -4.92 8.55
N ILE A 76 -19.96 -5.82 7.62
CA ILE A 76 -21.30 -6.41 7.51
C ILE A 76 -21.64 -7.19 8.78
N SER A 77 -20.76 -8.07 9.24
CA SER A 77 -20.94 -8.89 10.44
C SER A 77 -21.11 -8.04 11.70
N ALA A 78 -20.34 -6.95 11.79
CA ALA A 78 -20.41 -5.97 12.88
C ALA A 78 -21.59 -4.99 12.76
N LYS A 79 -22.37 -5.05 11.68
CA LYS A 79 -23.43 -4.08 11.36
C LYS A 79 -22.91 -2.62 11.40
N LEU A 80 -21.72 -2.39 10.84
CA LEU A 80 -21.04 -1.10 10.91
C LEU A 80 -21.89 0.04 10.34
N MET A 81 -22.70 -0.21 9.32
CA MET A 81 -23.62 0.75 8.69
C MET A 81 -25.04 0.72 9.32
N GLY A 82 -25.17 0.16 10.52
CA GLY A 82 -26.44 0.09 11.25
C GLY A 82 -27.52 -0.67 10.47
N GLY A 83 -28.64 -0.02 10.15
CA GLY A 83 -29.75 -0.60 9.37
C GLY A 83 -29.58 -0.49 7.86
N CYS A 84 -28.57 0.22 7.35
CA CYS A 84 -28.28 0.24 5.92
C CYS A 84 -27.66 -1.06 5.43
N THR A 85 -28.02 -1.48 4.21
CA THR A 85 -27.40 -2.63 3.54
C THR A 85 -26.05 -2.23 2.97
N LEU A 86 -24.96 -2.82 3.47
CA LEU A 86 -23.63 -2.65 2.89
C LEU A 86 -23.43 -3.68 1.77
N LYS A 87 -23.03 -3.21 0.57
CA LYS A 87 -22.69 -4.03 -0.60
C LYS A 87 -21.24 -3.81 -1.00
N TYR A 88 -20.66 -4.82 -1.64
CA TYR A 88 -19.31 -4.78 -2.19
C TYR A 88 -19.32 -5.18 -3.67
N ILE A 89 -18.55 -4.44 -4.48
CA ILE A 89 -18.32 -4.71 -5.91
C ILE A 89 -16.80 -4.81 -6.11
N SER A 90 -16.34 -5.89 -6.75
CA SER A 90 -14.97 -6.01 -7.25
C SER A 90 -14.95 -5.77 -8.74
N LYS A 91 -14.06 -4.90 -9.22
CA LYS A 91 -13.75 -4.65 -10.61
C LYS A 91 -12.34 -5.09 -10.92
N ASP A 92 -12.12 -5.52 -12.16
CA ASP A 92 -10.82 -5.85 -12.72
C ASP A 92 -10.47 -4.78 -13.76
N ASP A 93 -9.36 -4.07 -13.57
CA ASP A 93 -8.85 -3.10 -14.52
C ASP A 93 -7.91 -3.72 -15.56
N SER A 94 -7.67 -5.05 -15.48
CA SER A 94 -6.88 -5.77 -16.46
C SER A 94 -7.67 -6.08 -17.74
N THR A 95 -6.93 -6.17 -18.86
CA THR A 95 -7.48 -6.66 -20.12
C THR A 95 -6.60 -7.73 -20.74
N VAL A 96 -7.23 -8.63 -21.52
CA VAL A 96 -6.49 -9.65 -22.29
C VAL A 96 -5.52 -9.00 -23.28
N LEU A 97 -5.91 -7.86 -23.86
CA LEU A 97 -5.09 -7.13 -24.84
C LEU A 97 -3.79 -6.61 -24.23
N LYS A 98 -3.86 -6.10 -23.00
CA LYS A 98 -2.69 -5.59 -22.27
C LYS A 98 -1.95 -6.70 -21.51
N ASN A 99 -2.58 -7.86 -21.34
CA ASN A 99 -2.11 -8.93 -20.47
C ASN A 99 -1.81 -8.43 -19.06
N GLY A 100 -2.63 -7.53 -18.53
CA GLY A 100 -2.49 -6.89 -17.22
C GLY A 100 -3.32 -5.61 -17.17
N HIS A 101 -2.96 -4.71 -16.29
CA HIS A 101 -3.66 -3.45 -16.07
C HIS A 101 -3.81 -2.62 -17.35
N ASP A 102 -4.97 -1.99 -17.50
CA ASP A 102 -5.34 -1.18 -18.64
C ASP A 102 -6.00 0.12 -18.16
N PRO A 103 -5.35 1.29 -18.34
CA PRO A 103 -5.91 2.58 -17.94
C PRO A 103 -7.30 2.88 -18.52
N ALA A 104 -7.59 2.40 -19.76
CA ALA A 104 -8.89 2.61 -20.37
C ALA A 104 -9.98 1.77 -19.70
N GLN A 105 -9.65 0.54 -19.28
CA GLN A 105 -10.57 -0.33 -18.53
C GLN A 105 -10.83 0.25 -17.14
N GLY A 106 -9.80 0.74 -16.43
CA GLY A 106 -9.95 1.40 -15.13
C GLY A 106 -10.89 2.61 -15.22
N ALA A 107 -10.65 3.52 -16.19
CA ALA A 107 -11.55 4.67 -16.40
C ALA A 107 -13.00 4.25 -16.69
N ALA A 108 -13.20 3.18 -17.47
CA ALA A 108 -14.54 2.63 -17.75
C ALA A 108 -15.19 2.05 -16.49
N ASN A 109 -14.41 1.36 -15.66
CA ASN A 109 -14.87 0.80 -14.38
C ASN A 109 -15.32 1.92 -13.42
N ILE A 110 -14.51 2.98 -13.26
CA ILE A 110 -14.87 4.11 -12.40
C ILE A 110 -16.08 4.86 -12.95
N THR A 111 -16.21 5.00 -14.28
CA THR A 111 -17.42 5.59 -14.90
C THR A 111 -18.67 4.78 -14.55
N ALA A 112 -18.60 3.46 -14.64
CA ALA A 112 -19.72 2.58 -14.29
C ALA A 112 -20.04 2.64 -12.78
N LEU A 113 -19.03 2.61 -11.91
CA LEU A 113 -19.20 2.73 -10.47
C LEU A 113 -19.78 4.09 -10.07
N ALA A 114 -19.33 5.17 -10.69
CA ALA A 114 -19.81 6.53 -10.41
C ALA A 114 -21.28 6.74 -10.82
N SER A 115 -21.76 6.01 -11.84
CA SER A 115 -23.16 6.05 -12.29
C SER A 115 -24.13 5.37 -11.30
N ASP A 116 -23.65 4.48 -10.44
CA ASP A 116 -24.44 3.90 -9.35
C ASP A 116 -24.47 4.88 -8.16
N SER A 117 -25.63 5.44 -7.90
CA SER A 117 -25.84 6.41 -6.81
C SER A 117 -25.59 5.85 -5.39
N THR A 118 -25.48 4.52 -5.24
CA THR A 118 -25.19 3.86 -3.96
C THR A 118 -23.69 3.72 -3.70
N VAL A 119 -22.81 3.86 -4.71
CA VAL A 119 -21.36 3.72 -4.56
C VAL A 119 -20.77 4.97 -3.93
N MET A 120 -20.16 4.81 -2.76
CA MET A 120 -19.62 5.90 -1.94
C MET A 120 -18.11 6.04 -1.98
N GLY A 121 -17.39 5.03 -2.51
CA GLY A 121 -15.94 5.08 -2.66
C GLY A 121 -15.38 3.76 -3.18
N VAL A 122 -14.13 3.80 -3.62
CA VAL A 122 -13.40 2.70 -4.25
C VAL A 122 -12.02 2.58 -3.62
N VAL A 123 -11.59 1.36 -3.31
CA VAL A 123 -10.19 1.05 -3.01
C VAL A 123 -9.51 0.63 -4.32
N GLY A 124 -8.52 1.40 -4.70
CA GLY A 124 -7.83 1.33 -5.98
C GLY A 124 -7.45 2.72 -6.50
N PRO A 125 -6.84 2.76 -7.71
CA PRO A 125 -6.28 1.63 -8.43
C PRO A 125 -4.93 1.13 -7.86
N PHE A 126 -4.37 0.06 -8.46
CA PHE A 126 -3.07 -0.48 -8.08
C PHE A 126 -1.92 0.23 -8.83
N ASN A 127 -2.04 0.39 -10.14
CA ASN A 127 -1.00 0.91 -11.02
C ASN A 127 -1.15 2.43 -11.24
N SER A 128 -0.03 3.16 -11.22
CA SER A 128 -0.04 4.63 -11.37
C SER A 128 -0.55 5.10 -12.74
N SER A 129 -0.33 4.34 -13.81
CA SER A 129 -0.87 4.63 -15.13
C SER A 129 -2.40 4.51 -15.17
N VAL A 130 -2.98 3.56 -14.44
CA VAL A 130 -4.44 3.44 -14.26
C VAL A 130 -4.98 4.62 -13.46
N ALA A 131 -4.28 5.02 -12.39
CA ALA A 131 -4.66 6.19 -11.58
C ALA A 131 -4.77 7.47 -12.41
N LEU A 132 -3.87 7.69 -13.37
CA LEU A 132 -3.93 8.84 -14.28
C LEU A 132 -5.23 8.90 -15.09
N ALA A 133 -5.83 7.76 -15.40
CA ALA A 133 -7.08 7.67 -16.12
C ALA A 133 -8.32 7.70 -15.20
N GLU A 134 -8.22 7.13 -14.01
CA GLU A 134 -9.33 7.03 -13.06
C GLU A 134 -9.59 8.33 -12.28
N ILE A 135 -8.51 8.99 -11.81
CA ILE A 135 -8.63 10.19 -10.96
C ILE A 135 -9.50 11.28 -11.60
N PRO A 136 -9.37 11.65 -12.90
CA PRO A 136 -10.22 12.66 -13.51
C PRO A 136 -11.70 12.28 -13.53
N VAL A 137 -12.01 11.01 -13.74
CA VAL A 137 -13.39 10.49 -13.72
C VAL A 137 -13.94 10.54 -12.29
N ALA A 138 -13.19 10.06 -11.32
CA ALA A 138 -13.57 10.07 -9.91
C ALA A 138 -13.73 11.51 -9.38
N SER A 139 -12.82 12.41 -9.73
CA SER A 139 -12.84 13.83 -9.38
C SER A 139 -14.12 14.51 -9.88
N THR A 140 -14.48 14.30 -11.16
CA THR A 140 -15.71 14.87 -11.77
C THR A 140 -16.97 14.35 -11.08
N ASN A 141 -16.95 13.11 -10.59
CA ASN A 141 -18.10 12.45 -9.94
C ASN A 141 -18.05 12.48 -8.41
N HIS A 142 -17.09 13.23 -7.83
CA HIS A 142 -16.89 13.36 -6.38
C HIS A 142 -16.66 12.01 -5.65
N LEU A 143 -16.23 10.98 -6.38
CA LEU A 143 -16.08 9.62 -5.86
C LEU A 143 -14.69 9.46 -5.23
N ALA A 144 -14.62 9.07 -3.97
CA ALA A 144 -13.36 8.81 -3.28
C ALA A 144 -12.63 7.60 -3.88
N LEU A 145 -11.33 7.75 -4.17
CA LEU A 145 -10.41 6.66 -4.47
C LEU A 145 -9.36 6.58 -3.35
N ILE A 146 -9.08 5.38 -2.86
CA ILE A 146 -8.00 5.15 -1.88
C ILE A 146 -7.09 4.05 -2.42
N SER A 147 -5.92 4.45 -2.95
CA SER A 147 -4.98 3.49 -3.50
C SER A 147 -4.20 2.76 -2.40
N PRO A 148 -4.08 1.43 -2.49
CA PRO A 148 -3.22 0.66 -1.63
C PRO A 148 -1.76 0.59 -2.14
N SER A 149 -1.46 1.11 -3.35
CA SER A 149 -0.22 0.78 -4.04
C SER A 149 0.40 1.91 -4.87
N ASN A 150 -0.36 2.92 -5.33
CA ASN A 150 0.22 3.95 -6.22
C ASN A 150 1.25 4.82 -5.52
N THR A 151 2.45 4.91 -6.08
CA THR A 151 3.57 5.64 -5.49
C THR A 151 4.01 6.87 -6.30
N ASN A 152 3.59 7.00 -7.58
CA ASN A 152 3.99 8.15 -8.40
C ASN A 152 3.55 9.48 -7.74
N PRO A 153 4.51 10.42 -7.47
CA PRO A 153 4.19 11.67 -6.78
C PRO A 153 3.29 12.60 -7.59
N CYS A 154 3.32 12.51 -8.92
CA CYS A 154 2.57 13.42 -9.78
C CYS A 154 1.05 13.18 -9.73
N LEU A 155 0.61 12.13 -9.07
CA LEU A 155 -0.81 11.88 -8.82
C LEU A 155 -1.41 12.86 -7.81
N THR A 156 -0.60 13.38 -6.88
CA THR A 156 -1.07 14.18 -5.75
C THR A 156 -0.36 15.53 -5.62
N ALA A 157 0.91 15.61 -6.03
CA ALA A 157 1.75 16.79 -5.84
C ALA A 157 2.48 17.19 -7.12
N VAL A 158 2.75 18.49 -7.27
CA VAL A 158 3.59 19.01 -8.35
C VAL A 158 5.05 18.97 -7.90
N VAL A 159 5.78 18.00 -8.41
CA VAL A 159 7.23 17.88 -8.17
C VAL A 159 8.00 17.93 -9.51
N ALA A 160 9.30 18.19 -9.47
CA ALA A 160 10.08 18.45 -10.68
C ALA A 160 10.00 17.34 -11.74
N VAL A 161 9.91 16.05 -11.30
CA VAL A 161 9.82 14.90 -12.21
C VAL A 161 8.54 14.93 -13.07
N CYS A 162 7.46 15.57 -12.59
CA CYS A 162 6.19 15.62 -13.33
C CYS A 162 6.28 16.42 -14.63
N SER A 163 7.24 17.37 -14.70
CA SER A 163 7.51 18.20 -15.87
C SER A 163 8.57 17.61 -16.80
N ASP A 164 9.14 16.44 -16.47
CA ASP A 164 10.05 15.74 -17.40
C ASP A 164 9.29 15.42 -18.70
N PRO A 165 9.86 15.74 -19.88
CA PRO A 165 9.16 15.53 -21.16
C PRO A 165 8.72 14.08 -21.40
N THR A 166 9.33 13.10 -20.73
CA THR A 166 8.98 11.69 -20.86
C THR A 166 7.90 11.25 -19.88
N ILE A 167 7.59 12.05 -18.86
CA ILE A 167 6.49 11.87 -17.89
C ILE A 167 5.32 12.76 -18.26
N ASN A 168 5.54 14.07 -18.32
CA ASN A 168 4.59 15.10 -18.75
C ASN A 168 3.20 14.97 -18.08
N ILE A 169 3.16 14.83 -16.77
CA ILE A 169 1.93 14.75 -15.99
C ILE A 169 1.61 16.13 -15.42
N ASN A 170 0.45 16.67 -15.80
CA ASN A 170 -0.10 17.86 -15.16
C ASN A 170 -1.04 17.45 -14.02
N THR A 171 -0.54 17.44 -12.80
CA THR A 171 -1.29 17.07 -11.60
C THR A 171 -2.60 17.86 -11.47
N ALA A 172 -2.62 19.15 -11.79
CA ALA A 172 -3.83 19.97 -11.67
C ALA A 172 -4.94 19.49 -12.63
N SER A 173 -4.59 18.93 -13.79
CA SER A 173 -5.57 18.43 -14.74
C SER A 173 -6.23 17.12 -14.33
N LEU A 174 -5.68 16.44 -13.32
CA LEU A 174 -6.27 15.21 -12.76
C LEU A 174 -7.51 15.52 -11.90
N TYR A 175 -7.68 16.76 -11.47
CA TYR A 175 -8.76 17.17 -10.56
C TYR A 175 -9.67 18.23 -11.16
N PRO A 176 -10.41 17.92 -12.25
CA PRO A 176 -11.34 18.87 -12.86
C PRO A 176 -12.54 19.21 -11.97
N GLY A 177 -12.82 18.38 -10.97
CA GLY A 177 -13.87 18.56 -9.96
C GLY A 177 -13.29 18.63 -8.55
N ALA A 178 -13.66 17.67 -7.71
CA ALA A 178 -13.18 17.58 -6.35
C ALA A 178 -11.83 16.83 -6.27
N HIS A 179 -11.01 17.16 -5.27
CA HIS A 179 -9.82 16.39 -4.94
C HIS A 179 -10.22 15.16 -4.11
N THR A 180 -10.37 14.00 -4.75
CA THR A 180 -11.00 12.79 -4.20
C THR A 180 -10.04 11.63 -4.01
N TYR A 181 -8.78 11.78 -4.40
CA TYR A 181 -7.79 10.71 -4.37
C TYR A 181 -6.95 10.74 -3.08
N PHE A 182 -6.73 9.56 -2.54
CA PHE A 182 -5.91 9.28 -1.35
C PHE A 182 -5.05 8.04 -1.60
N ARG A 183 -3.97 7.88 -0.84
CA ARG A 183 -3.17 6.64 -0.83
C ARG A 183 -2.62 6.33 0.56
N VAL A 184 -2.59 5.06 0.90
CA VAL A 184 -2.06 4.57 2.19
C VAL A 184 -0.61 4.09 2.09
N ILE A 185 0.03 4.26 0.92
CA ILE A 185 1.43 3.92 0.64
C ILE A 185 2.25 5.19 0.39
N ALA A 186 3.54 5.17 0.75
CA ALA A 186 4.44 6.29 0.58
C ALA A 186 4.79 6.57 -0.90
N SER A 187 5.25 7.79 -1.18
CA SER A 187 5.54 8.27 -2.54
C SER A 187 6.96 7.91 -3.00
N ASP A 188 7.14 7.76 -4.32
CA ASP A 188 8.42 7.53 -4.99
C ASP A 188 9.47 8.62 -4.72
N VAL A 189 9.09 9.80 -4.23
CA VAL A 189 10.07 10.83 -3.85
C VAL A 189 11.01 10.28 -2.78
N GLN A 190 10.44 9.65 -1.74
CA GLN A 190 11.25 9.03 -0.69
C GLN A 190 11.92 7.75 -1.17
N GLN A 191 11.22 6.94 -1.95
CA GLN A 191 11.76 5.66 -2.46
C GLN A 191 12.98 5.89 -3.34
N GLY A 192 12.90 6.79 -4.33
CA GLY A 192 14.01 7.07 -5.23
C GLY A 192 15.25 7.62 -4.53
N GLU A 193 15.07 8.39 -3.44
CA GLU A 193 16.17 8.88 -2.60
C GLU A 193 16.80 7.75 -1.78
N ILE A 194 15.99 6.88 -1.19
CA ILE A 194 16.43 5.69 -0.47
C ILE A 194 17.17 4.73 -1.41
N ASP A 195 16.63 4.46 -2.60
CA ASP A 195 17.25 3.59 -3.60
C ASP A 195 18.61 4.11 -4.06
N ALA A 196 18.73 5.42 -4.28
CA ALA A 196 19.99 6.06 -4.62
C ALA A 196 21.04 5.88 -3.50
N ASN A 197 20.62 6.08 -2.25
CA ASN A 197 21.47 5.85 -1.07
C ASN A 197 21.89 4.38 -0.94
N ILE A 198 20.98 3.44 -1.17
CA ILE A 198 21.27 2.01 -1.15
C ILE A 198 22.28 1.66 -2.25
N ALA A 199 22.09 2.11 -3.49
CA ALA A 199 23.01 1.86 -4.58
C ALA A 199 24.43 2.35 -4.24
N ALA A 200 24.54 3.57 -3.70
CA ALA A 200 25.84 4.19 -3.37
C ALA A 200 26.49 3.56 -2.13
N LYS A 201 25.74 3.35 -1.03
CA LYS A 201 26.33 3.04 0.28
C LYS A 201 26.20 1.57 0.70
N VAL A 202 25.18 0.86 0.22
CA VAL A 202 24.98 -0.57 0.57
C VAL A 202 25.59 -1.44 -0.51
N LEU A 203 25.31 -1.14 -1.79
CA LEU A 203 25.85 -1.88 -2.94
C LEU A 203 27.25 -1.41 -3.34
N ASN A 204 27.72 -0.27 -2.84
CA ASN A 204 28.99 0.37 -3.18
C ASN A 204 29.15 0.58 -4.70
N ALA A 205 28.04 0.77 -5.41
CA ALA A 205 28.05 1.02 -6.84
C ALA A 205 28.29 2.51 -7.10
N THR A 206 29.31 2.85 -7.89
CA THR A 206 29.58 4.21 -8.36
C THR A 206 29.11 4.42 -9.78
N LYS A 207 28.76 3.34 -10.49
CA LYS A 207 28.29 3.30 -11.87
C LYS A 207 27.05 2.42 -11.97
N VAL A 208 25.91 3.00 -12.34
CA VAL A 208 24.64 2.28 -12.48
C VAL A 208 24.11 2.42 -13.90
N TYR A 209 23.56 1.34 -14.45
CA TYR A 209 22.79 1.34 -15.68
C TYR A 209 21.31 1.34 -15.33
N LEU A 210 20.51 2.23 -15.94
CA LEU A 210 19.08 2.34 -15.70
C LEU A 210 18.29 1.60 -16.79
N ILE A 211 17.26 0.87 -16.37
CA ILE A 211 16.22 0.35 -17.25
C ILE A 211 14.88 0.75 -16.66
N ASP A 212 13.94 1.26 -17.47
CA ASP A 212 12.57 1.52 -17.06
C ASP A 212 11.55 0.92 -18.06
N ASP A 213 10.33 0.66 -17.57
CA ASP A 213 9.25 0.00 -18.32
C ASP A 213 8.33 0.95 -19.11
N GLN A 214 8.70 2.24 -19.19
CA GLN A 214 7.91 3.32 -19.81
C GLN A 214 6.56 3.63 -19.12
N GLU A 215 6.19 2.91 -18.07
CA GLU A 215 4.99 3.19 -17.30
C GLU A 215 5.18 4.40 -16.37
N ALA A 216 4.07 5.00 -15.98
CA ALA A 216 4.09 6.20 -15.14
C ALA A 216 4.84 5.98 -13.82
N TYR A 217 4.67 4.81 -13.20
CA TYR A 217 5.41 4.41 -12.00
C TYR A 217 6.90 4.21 -12.31
N GLY A 218 7.24 3.21 -13.12
CA GLY A 218 8.62 2.77 -13.26
C GLY A 218 9.55 3.83 -13.84
N ARG A 219 9.08 4.59 -14.83
CA ARG A 219 9.82 5.74 -15.37
C ARG A 219 9.98 6.85 -14.35
N GLY A 220 8.90 7.16 -13.59
CA GLY A 220 8.94 8.17 -12.54
C GLY A 220 9.98 7.85 -11.48
N LEU A 221 9.98 6.63 -10.97
CA LEU A 221 10.93 6.14 -9.99
C LEU A 221 12.38 6.14 -10.54
N ALA A 222 12.59 5.68 -11.79
CA ALA A 222 13.92 5.68 -12.41
C ALA A 222 14.50 7.09 -12.54
N LEU A 223 13.68 8.09 -12.87
CA LEU A 223 14.10 9.50 -12.94
C LEU A 223 14.40 10.07 -11.56
N LEU A 224 13.62 9.72 -10.54
CA LEU A 224 13.90 10.12 -9.15
C LEU A 224 15.19 9.48 -8.64
N PHE A 225 15.37 8.17 -8.86
CA PHE A 225 16.64 7.49 -8.57
C PHE A 225 17.82 8.21 -9.24
N LYS A 226 17.74 8.45 -10.54
CA LYS A 226 18.79 9.16 -11.29
C LYS A 226 19.11 10.51 -10.68
N LYS A 227 18.09 11.30 -10.35
CA LYS A 227 18.23 12.62 -9.73
C LYS A 227 19.05 12.55 -8.45
N TYR A 228 18.66 11.71 -7.51
CA TYR A 228 19.30 11.61 -6.20
C TYR A 228 20.66 10.93 -6.29
N TYR A 229 20.78 9.87 -7.08
CA TYR A 229 22.04 9.15 -7.25
C TYR A 229 23.13 10.01 -7.87
N THR A 230 22.80 10.83 -8.86
CA THR A 230 23.79 11.74 -9.46
C THR A 230 24.12 12.94 -8.56
N ALA A 231 23.15 13.41 -7.77
CA ALA A 231 23.40 14.44 -6.76
C ALA A 231 24.39 13.97 -5.68
N ASP A 232 24.37 12.68 -5.34
CA ASP A 232 25.28 12.03 -4.39
C ASP A 232 26.63 11.62 -5.02
N GLY A 233 26.89 12.02 -6.28
CA GLY A 233 28.15 11.76 -6.98
C GLY A 233 28.22 10.44 -7.73
N GLY A 234 27.13 9.68 -7.81
CA GLY A 234 27.03 8.48 -8.64
C GLY A 234 26.97 8.79 -10.13
N THR A 235 27.34 7.85 -10.96
CA THR A 235 27.33 7.98 -12.43
C THR A 235 26.32 7.04 -13.05
N ILE A 236 25.38 7.57 -13.85
CA ILE A 236 24.54 6.78 -14.73
C ILE A 236 25.30 6.55 -16.02
N VAL A 237 25.76 5.31 -16.24
CA VAL A 237 26.58 4.94 -17.41
C VAL A 237 25.75 4.68 -18.66
N GLY A 238 24.46 4.45 -18.52
CA GLY A 238 23.51 4.32 -19.62
C GLY A 238 22.09 4.25 -19.09
N GLN A 239 21.14 4.53 -19.97
CA GLN A 239 19.70 4.45 -19.65
C GLN A 239 18.94 3.93 -20.86
N THR A 240 18.02 3.01 -20.63
CA THR A 240 17.13 2.47 -21.67
C THR A 240 15.71 2.38 -21.11
N SER A 241 14.75 2.90 -21.89
CA SER A 241 13.32 2.78 -21.61
C SER A 241 12.69 1.81 -22.59
N LEU A 242 11.96 0.83 -22.10
CA LEU A 242 11.36 -0.25 -22.88
C LEU A 242 9.87 -0.40 -22.56
N PRO A 243 9.03 -0.76 -23.54
CA PRO A 243 7.63 -1.07 -23.25
C PRO A 243 7.51 -2.19 -22.22
N GLY A 244 6.51 -2.10 -21.31
CA GLY A 244 6.22 -3.12 -20.30
C GLY A 244 5.93 -4.51 -20.86
N SER A 245 5.63 -4.64 -22.16
CA SER A 245 5.49 -5.92 -22.86
C SER A 245 6.83 -6.59 -23.23
N THR A 246 7.98 -6.00 -22.86
CA THR A 246 9.32 -6.51 -23.18
C THR A 246 9.60 -7.81 -22.40
N THR A 247 9.98 -8.87 -23.12
CA THR A 247 10.26 -10.19 -22.51
C THR A 247 11.72 -10.60 -22.55
N THR A 248 12.60 -9.80 -23.18
CA THR A 248 14.05 -10.04 -23.23
C THR A 248 14.83 -8.74 -23.12
N PHE A 249 15.86 -8.75 -22.30
CA PHE A 249 16.71 -7.61 -21.95
C PHE A 249 18.20 -7.83 -22.33
N SER A 250 18.50 -8.86 -23.10
CA SER A 250 19.88 -9.27 -23.43
C SER A 250 20.71 -8.14 -24.05
N THR A 251 20.11 -7.31 -24.91
CA THR A 251 20.77 -6.13 -25.48
C THR A 251 21.16 -5.11 -24.41
N GLN A 252 20.23 -4.79 -23.49
CA GLN A 252 20.46 -3.83 -22.40
C GLN A 252 21.50 -4.33 -21.41
N ILE A 253 21.47 -5.63 -21.13
CA ILE A 253 22.48 -6.28 -20.27
C ILE A 253 23.88 -6.21 -20.92
N SER A 254 23.96 -6.44 -22.24
CA SER A 254 25.23 -6.32 -22.99
C SER A 254 25.76 -4.89 -22.97
N LEU A 255 24.89 -3.89 -23.16
CA LEU A 255 25.24 -2.47 -23.03
C LEU A 255 25.71 -2.13 -21.61
N ALA A 256 24.94 -2.51 -20.58
CA ALA A 256 25.32 -2.27 -19.18
C ALA A 256 26.72 -2.84 -18.86
N LYS A 257 26.99 -4.06 -19.35
CA LYS A 257 28.27 -4.74 -19.17
C LYS A 257 29.40 -3.99 -19.90
N SER A 258 29.19 -3.54 -21.13
CA SER A 258 30.20 -2.81 -21.93
C SER A 258 30.52 -1.43 -21.36
N GLU A 259 29.54 -0.75 -20.77
CA GLU A 259 29.66 0.55 -20.11
C GLU A 259 30.26 0.44 -18.69
N GLY A 260 30.51 -0.78 -18.22
CA GLY A 260 31.12 -1.05 -16.91
C GLY A 260 30.21 -0.72 -15.74
N ALA A 261 28.91 -0.97 -15.88
CA ALA A 261 27.96 -0.85 -14.78
C ALA A 261 28.32 -1.79 -13.63
N GLN A 262 28.22 -1.30 -12.42
CA GLN A 262 28.45 -2.03 -11.17
C GLN A 262 27.14 -2.46 -10.49
N ALA A 263 26.01 -1.91 -10.94
CA ALA A 263 24.67 -2.37 -10.62
C ALA A 263 23.72 -2.01 -11.76
N ILE A 264 22.57 -2.69 -11.82
CA ILE A 264 21.43 -2.28 -12.64
C ILE A 264 20.35 -1.78 -11.68
N PHE A 265 19.73 -0.64 -12.01
CA PHE A 265 18.47 -0.21 -11.41
C PHE A 265 17.34 -0.43 -12.40
N PHE A 266 16.27 -1.11 -11.97
CA PHE A 266 15.07 -1.31 -12.77
C PHE A 266 13.89 -0.54 -12.16
N GLY A 267 13.38 0.46 -12.89
CA GLY A 267 12.14 1.16 -12.59
C GLY A 267 10.98 0.50 -13.32
N GLY A 268 10.15 -0.22 -12.61
CA GLY A 268 9.01 -0.95 -13.16
C GLY A 268 8.55 -2.08 -12.27
N THR A 269 7.63 -2.89 -12.81
CA THR A 269 7.02 -4.00 -12.08
C THR A 269 7.55 -5.37 -12.54
N THR A 270 7.26 -6.40 -11.77
CA THR A 270 7.54 -7.78 -12.17
C THR A 270 6.68 -8.16 -13.37
N GLY A 271 5.43 -7.71 -13.44
CA GLY A 271 4.58 -7.88 -14.63
C GLY A 271 5.24 -7.34 -15.90
N ASN A 272 6.04 -6.28 -15.79
CA ASN A 272 6.76 -5.61 -16.88
C ASN A 272 8.24 -6.05 -17.02
N GLY A 273 8.64 -7.13 -16.34
CA GLY A 273 9.88 -7.85 -16.65
C GLY A 273 11.03 -7.69 -15.67
N CYS A 274 10.83 -7.16 -14.45
CA CYS A 274 11.91 -7.03 -13.47
C CYS A 274 12.68 -8.34 -13.23
N GLY A 275 11.97 -9.45 -13.02
CA GLY A 275 12.60 -10.77 -12.87
C GLY A 275 13.29 -11.26 -14.14
N LEU A 276 12.77 -10.90 -15.32
CA LEU A 276 13.37 -11.26 -16.61
C LEU A 276 14.70 -10.52 -16.87
N VAL A 277 14.84 -9.28 -16.37
CA VAL A 277 16.14 -8.58 -16.37
C VAL A 277 17.16 -9.41 -15.60
N ARG A 278 16.82 -9.89 -14.40
CA ARG A 278 17.73 -10.70 -13.59
C ARG A 278 18.08 -12.03 -14.28
N ARG A 279 17.10 -12.69 -14.90
CA ARG A 279 17.32 -13.90 -15.71
C ARG A 279 18.36 -13.66 -16.80
N ASP A 280 18.20 -12.57 -17.56
CA ASP A 280 19.08 -12.26 -18.68
C ASP A 280 20.48 -11.81 -18.23
N MET A 281 20.59 -11.17 -17.05
CA MET A 281 21.90 -10.93 -16.40
C MET A 281 22.63 -12.23 -16.11
N GLY A 282 21.94 -13.23 -15.55
CA GLY A 282 22.50 -14.55 -15.29
C GLY A 282 22.96 -15.25 -16.57
N SER A 283 22.14 -15.20 -17.62
CA SER A 283 22.47 -15.79 -18.94
C SER A 283 23.69 -15.14 -19.57
N ALA A 284 23.91 -13.84 -19.36
CA ALA A 284 25.07 -13.09 -19.84
C ALA A 284 26.32 -13.23 -18.93
N GLY A 285 26.21 -13.94 -17.80
CA GLY A 285 27.26 -14.00 -16.79
C GLY A 285 27.61 -12.60 -16.22
N PHE A 286 26.62 -11.72 -16.09
CA PHE A 286 26.77 -10.38 -15.56
C PHE A 286 26.33 -10.35 -14.10
N ASN A 287 27.28 -10.59 -13.19
CA ASN A 287 27.03 -10.88 -11.77
C ASN A 287 27.11 -9.62 -10.88
N VAL A 288 26.54 -8.50 -11.34
CA VAL A 288 26.36 -7.30 -10.52
C VAL A 288 24.99 -7.33 -9.82
N PRO A 289 24.77 -6.54 -8.75
CA PRO A 289 23.45 -6.43 -8.14
C PRO A 289 22.40 -5.88 -9.11
N LEU A 290 21.17 -6.41 -9.01
CA LEU A 290 19.95 -5.77 -9.49
C LEU A 290 19.26 -5.12 -8.29
N LEU A 291 18.90 -3.86 -8.41
CA LEU A 291 18.06 -3.12 -7.47
C LEU A 291 16.81 -2.67 -8.20
N GLY A 292 15.65 -2.93 -7.62
CA GLY A 292 14.36 -2.43 -8.11
C GLY A 292 13.58 -1.71 -7.00
N GLY A 293 12.48 -1.07 -7.38
CA GLY A 293 11.50 -0.53 -6.45
C GLY A 293 10.52 -1.60 -5.95
N ASP A 294 9.44 -1.15 -5.31
CA ASP A 294 8.38 -1.99 -4.73
C ASP A 294 7.70 -2.89 -5.77
N GLY A 295 7.54 -2.45 -7.00
CA GLY A 295 7.01 -3.26 -8.10
C GLY A 295 7.87 -4.47 -8.50
N CYS A 296 9.08 -4.63 -7.95
CA CYS A 296 9.93 -5.80 -8.14
C CYS A 296 9.88 -6.79 -6.96
N GLN A 297 9.25 -6.41 -5.85
CA GLN A 297 9.30 -7.19 -4.61
C GLN A 297 8.07 -8.10 -4.49
N ASP A 298 8.00 -9.13 -5.30
CA ASP A 298 6.96 -10.16 -5.28
C ASP A 298 7.52 -11.57 -5.53
N THR A 299 6.67 -12.59 -5.40
CA THR A 299 7.07 -13.99 -5.62
C THR A 299 7.30 -14.32 -7.09
N LYS A 300 6.64 -13.61 -8.02
CA LYS A 300 6.82 -13.77 -9.45
C LYS A 300 8.21 -13.35 -9.92
N PHE A 301 8.79 -12.30 -9.30
CA PHE A 301 10.20 -11.93 -9.57
C PHE A 301 11.13 -13.14 -9.43
N ILE A 302 10.99 -13.89 -8.34
CA ILE A 302 11.86 -15.04 -8.06
C ILE A 302 11.67 -16.13 -9.11
N SER A 303 10.42 -16.43 -9.48
CA SER A 303 10.13 -17.45 -10.50
C SER A 303 10.62 -17.03 -11.88
N ASP A 304 10.46 -15.77 -12.27
CA ASP A 304 10.92 -15.23 -13.55
C ASP A 304 12.46 -15.22 -13.65
N ALA A 305 13.13 -14.73 -12.60
CA ALA A 305 14.59 -14.72 -12.54
C ALA A 305 15.17 -16.13 -12.64
N ASN A 306 14.55 -17.09 -11.98
CA ASN A 306 14.98 -18.49 -11.95
C ASN A 306 14.51 -19.30 -13.16
N SER A 307 13.82 -18.70 -14.13
CA SER A 307 13.38 -19.37 -15.38
C SER A 307 14.49 -19.53 -16.42
N GLY A 308 15.69 -19.02 -16.15
CA GLY A 308 16.86 -19.10 -17.03
C GLY A 308 17.69 -20.38 -16.86
N ALA A 309 18.98 -20.24 -17.15
CA ALA A 309 19.94 -21.36 -17.10
C ALA A 309 20.20 -21.91 -15.69
N LYS A 310 19.98 -21.08 -14.66
CA LYS A 310 20.13 -21.45 -13.25
C LYS A 310 18.85 -21.19 -12.48
N THR A 311 18.56 -22.07 -11.54
CA THR A 311 17.39 -21.98 -10.66
C THR A 311 17.62 -21.10 -9.42
N THR A 312 18.74 -20.37 -9.36
CA THR A 312 19.16 -19.51 -8.24
C THR A 312 19.57 -18.11 -8.71
N GLU A 313 19.16 -17.70 -9.93
CA GLU A 313 19.53 -16.38 -10.46
C GLU A 313 18.93 -15.23 -9.65
N ALA A 314 17.79 -15.44 -9.01
CA ALA A 314 17.17 -14.42 -8.14
C ALA A 314 18.04 -14.04 -6.93
N GLU A 315 18.93 -14.96 -6.47
CA GLU A 315 19.74 -14.75 -5.28
C GLU A 315 20.58 -13.47 -5.35
N GLY A 316 20.57 -12.71 -4.25
CA GLY A 316 21.35 -11.47 -4.15
C GLY A 316 20.75 -10.29 -4.90
N SER A 317 19.55 -10.41 -5.47
CA SER A 317 18.78 -9.28 -5.97
C SER A 317 18.21 -8.47 -4.81
N TYR A 318 18.01 -7.17 -5.04
CA TYR A 318 17.50 -6.23 -4.05
C TYR A 318 16.27 -5.50 -4.60
N ALA A 319 15.36 -5.16 -3.70
CA ALA A 319 14.25 -4.26 -3.96
C ALA A 319 13.93 -3.46 -2.70
N THR A 320 13.49 -2.22 -2.87
CA THR A 320 12.83 -1.52 -1.78
C THR A 320 11.32 -1.70 -1.93
N SER A 321 10.63 -1.80 -0.82
CA SER A 321 9.16 -1.82 -0.80
C SER A 321 8.67 -1.16 0.48
N ALA A 322 7.36 -0.96 0.57
CA ALA A 322 6.72 -0.48 1.78
C ALA A 322 7.23 -1.23 3.03
N PRO A 323 7.13 -0.64 4.22
CA PRO A 323 7.60 -1.27 5.45
C PRO A 323 7.07 -2.70 5.61
N ASP A 324 7.93 -3.59 6.10
CA ASP A 324 7.53 -4.98 6.40
C ASP A 324 6.50 -5.01 7.54
N VAL A 325 5.26 -4.77 7.17
CA VAL A 325 4.14 -4.72 8.12
C VAL A 325 3.91 -6.05 8.82
N THR A 326 4.47 -7.16 8.31
CA THR A 326 4.37 -8.47 8.98
C THR A 326 5.07 -8.50 10.33
N LYS A 327 5.99 -7.58 10.56
CA LYS A 327 6.71 -7.40 11.83
C LYS A 327 5.99 -6.47 12.81
N LEU A 328 4.93 -5.79 12.39
CA LEU A 328 4.15 -4.94 13.26
C LEU A 328 3.18 -5.76 14.12
N ALA A 329 3.13 -5.50 15.41
CA ALA A 329 2.17 -6.15 16.31
C ALA A 329 0.71 -5.87 15.88
N SER A 330 0.46 -4.68 15.30
CA SER A 330 -0.85 -4.26 14.77
C SER A 330 -1.35 -5.12 13.61
N SER A 331 -0.48 -5.70 12.81
CA SER A 331 -0.86 -6.51 11.64
C SER A 331 -1.11 -7.99 11.96
N ALA A 332 -0.65 -8.49 13.12
CA ALA A 332 -0.71 -9.91 13.45
C ALA A 332 -2.14 -10.48 13.41
N GLN A 333 -3.10 -9.72 13.96
CA GLN A 333 -4.50 -10.10 13.94
C GLN A 333 -5.06 -10.14 12.51
N PHE A 334 -4.74 -9.12 11.70
CA PHE A 334 -5.16 -9.07 10.30
C PHE A 334 -4.69 -10.29 9.53
N PHE A 335 -3.39 -10.62 9.56
CA PHE A 335 -2.85 -11.76 8.82
C PHE A 335 -3.44 -13.09 9.28
N SER A 336 -3.70 -13.27 10.59
CA SER A 336 -4.39 -14.44 11.11
C SER A 336 -5.82 -14.56 10.55
N GLN A 337 -6.56 -13.45 10.51
CA GLN A 337 -7.92 -13.42 9.99
C GLN A 337 -7.97 -13.61 8.48
N TYR A 338 -7.01 -13.03 7.74
CA TYR A 338 -6.88 -13.17 6.30
C TYR A 338 -6.62 -14.63 5.91
N ALA A 339 -5.65 -15.28 6.55
CA ALA A 339 -5.38 -16.70 6.35
C ALA A 339 -6.60 -17.58 6.65
N ALA A 340 -7.29 -17.34 7.77
CA ALA A 340 -8.49 -18.07 8.14
C ALA A 340 -9.64 -17.88 7.14
N ALA A 341 -9.84 -16.66 6.63
CA ALA A 341 -10.93 -16.35 5.70
C ALA A 341 -10.76 -17.00 4.32
N TYR A 342 -9.50 -17.17 3.90
CA TYR A 342 -9.19 -17.63 2.54
C TYR A 342 -8.48 -18.99 2.49
N SER A 343 -8.47 -19.76 3.58
CA SER A 343 -7.86 -21.10 3.67
C SER A 343 -8.42 -22.13 2.66
N SER A 344 -9.61 -21.90 2.12
CA SER A 344 -10.21 -22.77 1.09
C SER A 344 -9.87 -22.35 -0.35
N LYS A 345 -9.19 -21.22 -0.56
CA LYS A 345 -8.77 -20.78 -1.89
C LYS A 345 -7.53 -21.57 -2.35
N ALA A 346 -7.30 -21.57 -3.66
CA ALA A 346 -6.06 -22.13 -4.22
C ALA A 346 -4.84 -21.34 -3.73
N ALA A 347 -3.69 -22.00 -3.66
CA ALA A 347 -2.43 -21.31 -3.43
C ALA A 347 -2.20 -20.24 -4.55
N PRO A 348 -1.56 -19.12 -4.22
CA PRO A 348 -0.92 -18.74 -2.96
C PRO A 348 -1.87 -18.10 -1.93
N TYR A 349 -3.16 -17.92 -2.23
CA TYR A 349 -4.08 -17.12 -1.41
C TYR A 349 -4.45 -17.77 -0.07
N ASN A 350 -4.34 -19.09 0.04
CA ASN A 350 -4.81 -19.88 1.18
C ASN A 350 -3.80 -20.04 2.32
N ASP A 351 -2.56 -19.64 2.14
CA ASP A 351 -1.48 -19.82 3.11
C ASP A 351 -1.19 -18.57 3.95
N GLY A 352 -2.00 -17.51 3.77
CA GLY A 352 -1.77 -16.22 4.41
C GLY A 352 -0.56 -15.50 3.83
N THR A 353 -0.27 -15.74 2.54
CA THR A 353 0.81 -15.08 1.80
C THR A 353 0.77 -13.58 2.04
N LYS A 354 1.94 -13.06 2.37
CA LYS A 354 2.14 -11.69 2.81
C LYS A 354 2.73 -10.85 1.68
N GLU A 355 2.10 -10.94 0.51
CA GLU A 355 2.48 -10.15 -0.64
C GLU A 355 2.38 -8.64 -0.32
N PRO A 356 3.22 -7.83 -0.93
CA PRO A 356 3.14 -6.38 -0.81
C PRO A 356 1.71 -5.88 -1.02
N CYS A 357 1.34 -4.82 -0.35
CA CYS A 357 0.02 -4.19 -0.44
C CYS A 357 -1.17 -5.02 0.10
N THR A 358 -1.01 -6.27 0.57
CA THR A 358 -2.12 -7.05 1.15
C THR A 358 -2.79 -6.29 2.30
N ALA A 359 -2.02 -5.92 3.34
CA ALA A 359 -2.54 -5.17 4.49
C ALA A 359 -2.99 -3.75 4.11
N TYR A 360 -2.41 -3.17 3.06
CA TYR A 360 -2.76 -1.84 2.57
C TYR A 360 -4.18 -1.81 2.01
N GLY A 361 -4.59 -2.85 1.26
CA GLY A 361 -5.98 -2.99 0.80
C GLY A 361 -6.99 -3.12 1.93
N TYR A 362 -6.62 -3.82 3.01
CA TYR A 362 -7.44 -3.95 4.21
C TYR A 362 -7.65 -2.62 4.91
N ASP A 363 -6.57 -1.89 5.17
CA ASP A 363 -6.66 -0.60 5.88
C ASP A 363 -7.30 0.48 5.02
N ALA A 364 -7.02 0.53 3.71
CA ALA A 364 -7.69 1.44 2.78
C ALA A 364 -9.21 1.27 2.82
N MET A 365 -9.69 0.02 2.80
CA MET A 365 -11.12 -0.26 2.88
C MET A 365 -11.69 0.09 4.27
N ASN A 366 -11.00 -0.23 5.35
CA ASN A 366 -11.47 0.13 6.70
C ASN A 366 -11.53 1.65 6.90
N ILE A 367 -10.56 2.41 6.37
CA ILE A 367 -10.55 3.88 6.38
C ILE A 367 -11.78 4.40 5.63
N LEU A 368 -12.05 3.89 4.42
CA LEU A 368 -13.24 4.25 3.65
C LEU A 368 -14.54 3.96 4.41
N LEU A 369 -14.67 2.75 4.97
CA LEU A 369 -15.85 2.34 5.73
C LEU A 369 -16.08 3.21 6.97
N LYS A 370 -15.01 3.60 7.68
CA LYS A 370 -15.09 4.51 8.82
C LYS A 370 -15.49 5.92 8.41
N ALA A 371 -14.99 6.42 7.27
CA ALA A 371 -15.38 7.73 6.74
C ALA A 371 -16.88 7.75 6.37
N ILE A 372 -17.39 6.69 5.76
CA ILE A 372 -18.83 6.52 5.47
C ILE A 372 -19.64 6.45 6.75
N GLN A 373 -19.19 5.67 7.74
CA GLN A 373 -19.85 5.56 9.06
C GLN A 373 -19.93 6.91 9.76
N ALA A 374 -18.82 7.67 9.76
CA ALA A 374 -18.77 9.00 10.37
C ALA A 374 -19.73 9.97 9.67
N THR A 375 -19.80 9.92 8.34
CA THR A 375 -20.74 10.71 7.55
C THR A 375 -22.19 10.39 7.89
N LEU A 376 -22.56 9.10 7.97
CA LEU A 376 -23.90 8.68 8.41
C LEU A 376 -24.21 9.20 9.82
N THR A 377 -23.26 9.04 10.74
CA THR A 377 -23.44 9.50 12.14
C THR A 377 -23.68 10.99 12.20
N ALA A 378 -22.91 11.78 11.46
CA ALA A 378 -23.06 13.24 11.38
C ALA A 378 -24.41 13.67 10.78
N ASN A 379 -25.01 12.83 9.93
CA ASN A 379 -26.33 13.08 9.31
C ASN A 379 -27.49 12.36 10.05
N GLY A 380 -27.39 12.19 11.36
CA GLY A 380 -28.45 11.57 12.17
C GLY A 380 -28.72 10.10 11.84
N GLY A 381 -27.73 9.40 11.33
CA GLY A 381 -27.78 7.99 10.99
C GLY A 381 -28.44 7.67 9.64
N GLN A 382 -28.60 8.64 8.76
CA GLN A 382 -29.20 8.45 7.44
C GLN A 382 -28.23 8.83 6.32
N PRO A 383 -28.31 8.20 5.12
CA PRO A 383 -27.65 8.72 3.93
C PRO A 383 -28.10 10.16 3.63
N LEU A 384 -27.20 10.96 3.03
CA LEU A 384 -27.59 12.27 2.52
C LEU A 384 -28.47 12.09 1.28
N ALA A 385 -29.37 13.09 1.05
CA ALA A 385 -30.35 13.01 -0.02
C ALA A 385 -29.74 13.02 -1.44
N SER A 386 -28.59 13.70 -1.60
CA SER A 386 -27.85 13.74 -2.86
C SER A 386 -26.65 12.77 -2.81
N PRO A 387 -26.47 11.87 -3.78
CA PRO A 387 -25.30 11.03 -3.87
C PRO A 387 -23.99 11.84 -3.89
N GLN A 388 -23.97 12.95 -4.64
CA GLN A 388 -22.80 13.84 -4.67
C GLN A 388 -22.50 14.43 -3.28
N ALA A 389 -23.51 14.98 -2.60
CA ALA A 389 -23.31 15.52 -1.26
C ALA A 389 -22.83 14.46 -0.26
N PHE A 390 -23.26 13.21 -0.44
CA PHE A 390 -22.79 12.11 0.41
C PHE A 390 -21.32 11.80 0.12
N ARG A 391 -20.93 11.70 -1.15
CA ARG A 391 -19.54 11.49 -1.58
C ARG A 391 -18.62 12.62 -1.10
N ASP A 392 -19.05 13.87 -1.24
CA ASP A 392 -18.33 15.05 -0.72
C ASP A 392 -18.09 14.96 0.79
N ALA A 393 -19.10 14.55 1.52
CA ALA A 393 -19.00 14.38 2.97
C ALA A 393 -18.06 13.22 3.34
N VAL A 394 -18.07 12.12 2.58
CA VAL A 394 -17.11 11.01 2.74
C VAL A 394 -15.68 11.49 2.48
N VAL A 395 -15.44 12.24 1.39
CA VAL A 395 -14.13 12.85 1.09
C VAL A 395 -13.68 13.79 2.22
N ALA A 396 -14.59 14.59 2.77
CA ALA A 396 -14.28 15.46 3.90
C ALA A 396 -13.87 14.67 5.16
N GLN A 397 -14.52 13.54 5.44
CA GLN A 397 -14.14 12.65 6.53
C GLN A 397 -12.78 11.99 6.29
N LEU A 398 -12.48 11.58 5.04
CA LEU A 398 -11.18 11.01 4.69
C LEU A 398 -10.03 11.98 4.95
N ARG A 399 -10.22 13.28 4.71
CA ARG A 399 -9.19 14.30 5.01
C ARG A 399 -8.87 14.44 6.49
N THR A 400 -9.74 13.98 7.37
CA THR A 400 -9.54 14.00 8.83
C THR A 400 -9.18 12.62 9.39
N THR A 401 -8.76 11.69 8.52
CA THR A 401 -8.39 10.33 8.92
C THR A 401 -7.34 10.34 10.02
N SER A 402 -7.63 9.61 11.09
CA SER A 402 -6.71 9.19 12.14
C SER A 402 -7.09 7.75 12.49
N TYR A 403 -6.36 6.79 11.91
CA TYR A 403 -6.73 5.38 11.92
C TYR A 403 -5.58 4.52 12.40
N ASP A 404 -5.84 3.71 13.43
CA ASP A 404 -4.93 2.67 13.90
C ASP A 404 -5.37 1.32 13.32
N GLY A 405 -4.60 0.81 12.37
CA GLY A 405 -4.90 -0.40 11.61
C GLY A 405 -3.73 -1.37 11.54
N ALA A 406 -3.78 -2.26 10.56
CA ALA A 406 -2.71 -3.22 10.30
C ALA A 406 -1.39 -2.53 9.94
N LEU A 407 -1.44 -1.37 9.28
CA LEU A 407 -0.28 -0.55 8.92
C LEU A 407 0.29 0.28 10.10
N GLY A 408 -0.32 0.18 11.28
CA GLY A 408 -0.10 1.10 12.37
C GLY A 408 -0.98 2.36 12.24
N HIS A 409 -0.48 3.50 12.71
CA HIS A 409 -1.25 4.75 12.66
C HIS A 409 -1.17 5.39 11.26
N THR A 410 -2.32 5.67 10.66
CA THR A 410 -2.43 6.28 9.34
C THR A 410 -3.18 7.61 9.42
N THR A 411 -2.57 8.66 8.86
CA THR A 411 -3.20 9.96 8.59
C THR A 411 -2.86 10.36 7.15
N PHE A 412 -3.61 11.33 6.60
CA PHE A 412 -3.33 11.90 5.29
C PHE A 412 -2.88 13.35 5.40
N ASP A 413 -1.99 13.76 4.53
CA ASP A 413 -1.63 15.16 4.34
C ASP A 413 -2.70 15.92 3.52
N ALA A 414 -2.43 17.20 3.23
CA ALA A 414 -3.34 18.04 2.45
C ALA A 414 -3.56 17.53 1.00
N ASN A 415 -2.63 16.75 0.48
CA ASN A 415 -2.67 16.19 -0.88
C ASN A 415 -3.36 14.81 -0.92
N GLY A 416 -3.69 14.21 0.24
CA GLY A 416 -4.23 12.86 0.35
C GLY A 416 -3.15 11.76 0.42
N ASP A 417 -1.88 12.15 0.60
CA ASP A 417 -0.79 11.21 0.79
C ASP A 417 -0.70 10.76 2.26
N THR A 418 -0.36 9.49 2.47
CA THR A 418 -0.09 9.00 3.83
C THR A 418 1.10 9.71 4.45
N THR A 419 1.05 9.93 5.75
CA THR A 419 2.20 10.43 6.52
C THR A 419 3.20 9.34 6.91
N ASN A 420 2.92 8.08 6.59
CA ASN A 420 3.83 6.96 6.76
C ASN A 420 4.82 6.91 5.58
N THR A 421 6.11 7.19 5.83
CA THR A 421 7.11 7.43 4.77
C THR A 421 8.31 6.47 4.82
N GLY A 422 8.17 5.29 5.41
CA GLY A 422 9.24 4.30 5.47
C GLY A 422 9.26 3.37 4.25
N PHE A 423 10.47 2.87 3.91
CA PHE A 423 10.68 1.78 2.96
C PHE A 423 11.63 0.74 3.54
N THR A 424 11.35 -0.53 3.32
CA THR A 424 12.23 -1.63 3.70
C THR A 424 13.06 -2.06 2.49
N LEU A 425 14.36 -2.19 2.67
CA LEU A 425 15.23 -2.89 1.72
C LEU A 425 15.03 -4.39 1.90
N TYR A 426 14.68 -5.05 0.84
CA TYR A 426 14.60 -6.51 0.75
C TYR A 426 15.75 -7.05 -0.09
N LYS A 427 16.16 -8.27 0.23
CA LYS A 427 17.15 -9.04 -0.51
C LYS A 427 16.65 -10.45 -0.72
N VAL A 428 16.81 -10.99 -1.91
CA VAL A 428 16.54 -12.42 -2.13
C VAL A 428 17.62 -13.24 -1.45
N THR A 429 17.20 -14.10 -0.54
CA THR A 429 18.04 -15.00 0.24
C THR A 429 17.35 -16.35 0.38
N SER A 430 18.01 -17.41 -0.05
CA SER A 430 17.48 -18.78 -0.03
C SER A 430 16.12 -18.89 -0.76
N GLY A 431 16.00 -18.20 -1.88
CA GLY A 431 14.81 -18.25 -2.74
C GLY A 431 13.61 -17.47 -2.21
N SER A 432 13.81 -16.54 -1.29
CA SER A 432 12.74 -15.71 -0.72
C SER A 432 13.19 -14.27 -0.49
N TRP A 433 12.26 -13.32 -0.60
CA TRP A 433 12.51 -11.95 -0.19
C TRP A 433 12.60 -11.85 1.34
N VAL A 434 13.70 -11.28 1.83
CA VAL A 434 13.97 -11.08 3.26
C VAL A 434 14.24 -9.60 3.50
N GLY A 435 13.48 -8.98 4.40
CA GLY A 435 13.70 -7.61 4.83
C GLY A 435 15.02 -7.47 5.57
N VAL A 436 15.85 -6.53 5.14
CA VAL A 436 17.20 -6.27 5.69
C VAL A 436 17.15 -5.12 6.69
N HIS A 437 16.76 -3.93 6.22
CA HIS A 437 16.64 -2.71 7.02
C HIS A 437 15.46 -1.87 6.53
N THR A 438 14.84 -1.16 7.45
CA THR A 438 13.85 -0.12 7.13
C THR A 438 14.52 1.25 7.14
N TYR A 439 14.27 2.01 6.09
CA TYR A 439 14.77 3.36 5.88
C TYR A 439 13.65 4.38 5.93
N ALA A 440 13.99 5.61 6.26
CA ALA A 440 13.10 6.76 6.06
C ALA A 440 13.93 7.98 5.70
N VAL A 441 13.31 8.94 5.03
CA VAL A 441 13.87 10.27 4.80
C VAL A 441 13.38 11.19 5.91
N ASP A 442 14.32 11.87 6.59
CA ASP A 442 13.98 12.84 7.62
C ASP A 442 13.56 14.20 7.02
N THR A 443 13.10 15.11 7.85
CA THR A 443 12.63 16.45 7.43
C THR A 443 13.75 17.31 6.81
N SER A 444 15.01 16.92 6.95
CA SER A 444 16.18 17.59 6.35
C SER A 444 16.61 16.93 5.03
N GLY A 445 15.91 15.88 4.58
CA GLY A 445 16.25 15.14 3.38
C GLY A 445 17.36 14.10 3.58
N ASN A 446 17.62 13.65 4.82
CA ASN A 446 18.64 12.61 5.03
C ASN A 446 18.00 11.23 5.11
N VAL A 447 18.57 10.28 4.38
CA VAL A 447 18.20 8.86 4.51
C VAL A 447 18.75 8.30 5.81
N THR A 448 17.87 7.79 6.64
CA THR A 448 18.17 7.21 7.96
C THR A 448 17.67 5.78 8.07
N VAL A 449 18.45 4.92 8.72
CA VAL A 449 18.03 3.56 9.07
C VAL A 449 17.15 3.63 10.31
N LYS A 450 15.98 3.00 10.27
CA LYS A 450 15.01 2.96 11.38
C LYS A 450 15.08 1.63 12.14
N SER A 451 15.33 0.51 11.44
CA SER A 451 15.42 -0.83 12.04
C SER A 451 16.11 -1.84 11.10
#